data_9b0622d38b1d4bdfa820de7248e77ad6
#
_entry.id   9b0622d38b1d4bdfa820de7248e77ad6
#
_cell.length_a   1.000
_cell.length_b   1.000
_cell.length_c   1.000
_cell.angle_alpha   90.00
_cell.angle_beta   90.00
_cell.angle_gamma   90.00
#
_symmetry.space_group_name_H-M   'P 1'
#
loop_
_entity.id
_entity.type
_entity.pdbx_description
1 polymer ?
#
loop_
_entity_poly.entity_id
_entity_poly.type
_entity_poly.pdbx_seq_one_letter_code
_entity_poly.pdbx_strand_id
1 'polypeptide(L)'
;MYYTSTRDKSIRISSAEAITKGISAEGGLFVPTEIPHITLDDIKRIGTLPYTGRAKEILKLYLTDFTEDELNYCVEGAYKKSSFSSEKIAPLYKISDNESILELWRGPTCAFKDMALQLLPYLLSVSASKTLKDTKIVILVATSGDTGKAALEGFKDVDNTQILVFYPVDGVSPMQKLQMTTQEGNNVSVCAIKGNFDDAQSGVKSIFTNSEIKKKFAENHLAFSSANSINWGRLVPQIVYYVSAYCDMVENGSLKLGEEMNVVVPTGNFGNILAAYYAKRMGVPIGKLICASNSNNVLTDFLKTGTYDKNRNFYCTASPSMDILISSNLERLLFHLSGENDAEVREYMKLLANSGKYTVGEQLFEKIKELFRAGYCDDTLTKATIKENFDKYHYLCDTHTAVAVKVYEDYVSESGDKTPTVIASTANPYKFSASVLSALTSDVQSTDEFSMVDELHTLTGEPVPPQLATLKDKKVRFGDVTTKDDMANVVFKMLNI
;
A
#
# COMPACT_ATOMS: atom_id res chain seq x y z
N MET A 1 -11.65 9.52 19.57
CA MET A 1 -11.76 9.95 18.15
C MET A 1 -12.88 9.18 17.49
N TYR A 2 -13.66 9.86 16.63
CA TYR A 2 -14.68 9.22 15.80
C TYR A 2 -14.27 9.22 14.34
N TYR A 3 -14.99 8.43 13.57
CA TYR A 3 -14.79 8.31 12.11
C TYR A 3 -16.11 8.58 11.39
N THR A 4 -15.99 9.21 10.22
CA THR A 4 -17.11 9.50 9.32
C THR A 4 -16.84 8.93 7.93
N SER A 5 -17.83 8.97 7.05
CA SER A 5 -17.65 8.58 5.65
C SER A 5 -17.39 9.80 4.77
N THR A 6 -16.54 9.63 3.77
CA THR A 6 -16.29 10.65 2.73
C THR A 6 -17.54 11.00 1.93
N ARG A 7 -18.59 10.16 1.95
CA ARG A 7 -19.84 10.35 1.20
C ARG A 7 -21.08 10.52 2.09
N ASP A 8 -20.93 10.38 3.40
CA ASP A 8 -22.01 10.63 4.38
C ASP A 8 -21.40 11.07 5.71
N LYS A 9 -21.38 12.36 5.92
CA LYS A 9 -20.82 13.00 7.11
C LYS A 9 -21.67 12.77 8.39
N SER A 10 -22.90 12.28 8.25
CA SER A 10 -23.76 11.95 9.39
C SER A 10 -23.32 10.69 10.14
N ILE A 11 -22.53 9.85 9.48
CA ILE A 11 -21.98 8.62 10.08
C ILE A 11 -20.95 9.01 11.16
N ARG A 12 -21.10 8.38 12.34
CA ARG A 12 -20.20 8.56 13.46
C ARG A 12 -19.94 7.22 14.14
N ILE A 13 -18.77 6.65 13.88
CA ILE A 13 -18.39 5.32 14.38
C ILE A 13 -17.02 5.37 15.07
N SER A 14 -16.68 4.33 15.82
CA SER A 14 -15.36 4.16 16.44
C SER A 14 -14.29 3.73 15.43
N SER A 15 -13.01 3.78 15.81
CA SER A 15 -11.95 3.28 14.94
C SER A 15 -12.05 1.77 14.73
N ALA A 16 -12.41 1.02 15.76
CA ALA A 16 -12.63 -0.42 15.65
C ALA A 16 -13.75 -0.76 14.65
N GLU A 17 -14.87 -0.02 14.68
CA GLU A 17 -15.94 -0.21 13.70
C GLU A 17 -15.52 0.15 12.28
N ALA A 18 -14.75 1.24 12.09
CA ALA A 18 -14.25 1.65 10.77
C ALA A 18 -13.30 0.60 10.17
N ILE A 19 -12.42 0.02 10.99
CA ILE A 19 -11.50 -1.05 10.59
C ILE A 19 -12.27 -2.34 10.27
N THR A 20 -13.22 -2.74 11.13
CA THR A 20 -14.00 -3.96 10.94
C THR A 20 -14.87 -3.89 9.68
N LYS A 21 -15.55 -2.76 9.43
CA LYS A 21 -16.37 -2.55 8.24
C LYS A 21 -15.55 -2.38 6.97
N GLY A 22 -14.39 -1.73 7.06
CA GLY A 22 -13.45 -1.47 5.95
C GLY A 22 -13.94 -0.42 4.94
N ILE A 23 -15.24 -0.36 4.66
CA ILE A 23 -15.91 0.59 3.76
C ILE A 23 -17.30 0.90 4.30
N SER A 24 -17.81 2.09 4.05
CA SER A 24 -19.16 2.48 4.43
C SER A 24 -20.22 1.87 3.52
N ALA A 25 -21.45 1.76 4.00
CA ALA A 25 -22.54 1.07 3.30
C ALA A 25 -22.91 1.73 1.95
N GLU A 26 -22.76 3.06 1.86
CA GLU A 26 -23.00 3.83 0.63
C GLU A 26 -21.76 3.87 -0.29
N GLY A 27 -20.69 3.17 0.09
CA GLY A 27 -19.45 3.05 -0.68
C GLY A 27 -18.40 4.13 -0.42
N GLY A 28 -18.64 5.02 0.55
CA GLY A 28 -17.67 6.03 1.00
C GLY A 28 -16.57 5.43 1.87
N LEU A 29 -15.45 6.14 1.96
CA LEU A 29 -14.28 5.70 2.73
C LEU A 29 -14.27 6.33 4.12
N PHE A 30 -13.92 5.55 5.13
CA PHE A 30 -13.81 6.09 6.49
C PHE A 30 -12.60 6.98 6.65
N VAL A 31 -12.80 8.13 7.28
CA VAL A 31 -11.79 9.13 7.66
C VAL A 31 -12.01 9.55 9.12
N PRO A 32 -10.96 9.92 9.86
CA PRO A 32 -11.12 10.48 11.20
C PRO A 32 -11.83 11.84 11.13
N THR A 33 -12.70 12.13 12.10
CA THR A 33 -13.42 13.42 12.19
C THR A 33 -12.51 14.59 12.56
N GLU A 34 -11.31 14.32 13.02
CA GLU A 34 -10.26 15.28 13.30
C GLU A 34 -8.90 14.63 13.03
N ILE A 35 -7.93 15.41 12.58
CA ILE A 35 -6.55 14.95 12.40
C ILE A 35 -5.77 15.38 13.64
N PRO A 36 -5.20 14.41 14.40
CA PRO A 36 -4.44 14.75 15.61
C PRO A 36 -3.20 15.58 15.26
N HIS A 37 -2.82 16.46 16.17
CA HIS A 37 -1.63 17.31 16.00
C HIS A 37 -0.50 16.86 16.93
N ILE A 38 0.72 16.86 16.42
CA ILE A 38 1.97 16.64 17.18
C ILE A 38 2.87 17.87 17.02
N THR A 39 3.54 18.26 18.11
CA THR A 39 4.47 19.37 18.14
C THR A 39 5.88 18.93 17.75
N LEU A 40 6.79 19.88 17.49
CA LEU A 40 8.21 19.56 17.28
C LEU A 40 8.84 18.87 18.50
N ASP A 41 8.41 19.21 19.72
CA ASP A 41 8.87 18.53 20.94
C ASP A 41 8.38 17.07 20.99
N ASP A 42 7.13 16.80 20.54
CA ASP A 42 6.64 15.43 20.39
C ASP A 42 7.45 14.66 19.35
N ILE A 43 7.74 15.28 18.21
CA ILE A 43 8.57 14.67 17.15
C ILE A 43 9.96 14.35 17.68
N LYS A 44 10.58 15.26 18.43
CA LYS A 44 11.86 15.04 19.07
C LYS A 44 11.82 13.86 20.04
N ARG A 45 10.79 13.78 20.89
CA ARG A 45 10.57 12.68 21.85
C ARG A 45 10.34 11.36 21.10
N ILE A 46 9.46 11.34 20.10
CA ILE A 46 9.16 10.17 19.28
C ILE A 46 10.43 9.68 18.55
N GLY A 47 11.27 10.60 18.11
CA GLY A 47 12.55 10.29 17.43
C GLY A 47 13.50 9.44 18.26
N THR A 48 13.45 9.51 19.60
CA THR A 48 14.29 8.69 20.49
C THR A 48 13.83 7.24 20.60
N LEU A 49 12.64 6.91 20.09
CA LEU A 49 12.03 5.58 20.23
C LEU A 49 12.41 4.69 19.03
N PRO A 50 12.48 3.37 19.23
CA PRO A 50 12.54 2.43 18.11
C PRO A 50 11.24 2.50 17.29
N TYR A 51 11.24 1.97 16.06
CA TYR A 51 10.10 2.02 15.15
C TYR A 51 8.78 1.54 15.80
N THR A 52 8.81 0.46 16.56
CA THR A 52 7.64 -0.06 17.30
C THR A 52 7.11 0.94 18.33
N GLY A 53 7.98 1.64 19.02
CA GLY A 53 7.61 2.73 19.93
C GLY A 53 7.00 3.91 19.19
N ARG A 54 7.59 4.33 18.07
CA ARG A 54 7.05 5.38 17.19
C ARG A 54 5.66 4.99 16.68
N ALA A 55 5.48 3.72 16.27
CA ALA A 55 4.20 3.20 15.82
C ALA A 55 3.12 3.30 16.90
N LYS A 56 3.42 2.89 18.14
CA LYS A 56 2.49 2.99 19.28
C LYS A 56 2.09 4.44 19.54
N GLU A 57 3.06 5.37 19.57
CA GLU A 57 2.82 6.80 19.79
C GLU A 57 1.89 7.42 18.73
N ILE A 58 2.04 7.06 17.46
CA ILE A 58 1.21 7.58 16.37
C ILE A 58 -0.15 6.90 16.33
N LEU A 59 -0.19 5.56 16.44
CA LEU A 59 -1.44 4.81 16.35
C LEU A 59 -2.42 5.15 17.46
N LYS A 60 -1.96 5.37 18.71
CA LYS A 60 -2.83 5.75 19.82
C LYS A 60 -3.60 7.06 19.60
N LEU A 61 -3.06 7.96 18.76
CA LEU A 61 -3.72 9.22 18.45
C LEU A 61 -4.95 9.02 17.55
N TYR A 62 -4.94 7.99 16.72
CA TYR A 62 -6.03 7.63 15.80
C TYR A 62 -6.96 6.55 16.37
N LEU A 63 -6.40 5.57 17.06
CA LEU A 63 -7.11 4.39 17.58
C LEU A 63 -7.46 4.56 19.05
N THR A 64 -8.22 5.61 19.37
CA THR A 64 -8.48 6.04 20.76
C THR A 64 -9.39 5.11 21.57
N ASP A 65 -10.04 4.14 20.92
CA ASP A 65 -10.83 3.07 21.52
C ASP A 65 -10.03 1.77 21.74
N PHE A 66 -8.72 1.77 21.39
CA PHE A 66 -7.79 0.70 21.73
C PHE A 66 -7.08 1.01 23.05
N THR A 67 -6.94 0.01 23.91
CA THR A 67 -6.11 0.12 25.11
C THR A 67 -4.63 0.07 24.76
N GLU A 68 -3.78 0.45 25.71
CA GLU A 68 -2.32 0.38 25.53
C GLU A 68 -1.85 -1.08 25.30
N ASP A 69 -2.41 -2.04 26.03
CA ASP A 69 -2.09 -3.46 25.86
C ASP A 69 -2.52 -3.98 24.49
N GLU A 70 -3.68 -3.58 23.97
CA GLU A 70 -4.13 -3.94 22.64
C GLU A 70 -3.23 -3.35 21.54
N LEU A 71 -2.79 -2.10 21.68
CA LEU A 71 -1.84 -1.50 20.76
C LEU A 71 -0.47 -2.18 20.83
N ASN A 72 0.00 -2.52 22.03
CA ASN A 72 1.23 -3.30 22.23
C ASN A 72 1.14 -4.64 21.51
N TYR A 73 0.05 -5.40 21.74
CA TYR A 73 -0.20 -6.67 21.07
C TYR A 73 -0.15 -6.54 19.54
N CYS A 74 -0.83 -5.52 18.99
CA CYS A 74 -0.88 -5.30 17.55
C CYS A 74 0.50 -4.96 16.96
N VAL A 75 1.20 -4.02 17.57
CA VAL A 75 2.48 -3.52 17.05
C VAL A 75 3.60 -4.55 17.18
N GLU A 76 3.68 -5.25 18.32
CA GLU A 76 4.69 -6.30 18.56
C GLU A 76 4.41 -7.54 17.73
N GLY A 77 3.14 -7.87 17.49
CA GLY A 77 2.74 -8.94 16.59
C GLY A 77 3.12 -8.65 15.14
N ALA A 78 2.97 -7.40 14.69
CA ALA A 78 3.21 -6.98 13.33
C ALA A 78 4.70 -6.79 12.98
N TYR A 79 5.44 -6.07 13.83
CA TYR A 79 6.80 -5.62 13.53
C TYR A 79 7.86 -6.44 14.28
N LYS A 80 7.75 -7.76 14.15
CA LYS A 80 8.73 -8.69 14.76
C LYS A 80 10.10 -8.55 14.10
N LYS A 81 11.16 -8.49 14.90
CA LYS A 81 12.55 -8.45 14.40
C LYS A 81 12.89 -9.63 13.45
N SER A 82 12.25 -10.78 13.63
CA SER A 82 12.45 -11.96 12.76
C SER A 82 11.78 -11.82 11.39
N SER A 83 10.85 -10.89 11.21
CA SER A 83 10.08 -10.72 9.97
C SER A 83 10.62 -9.59 9.07
N PHE A 84 11.42 -8.69 9.62
CA PHE A 84 12.01 -7.57 8.90
C PHE A 84 13.53 -7.71 8.82
N SER A 85 14.11 -7.44 7.65
CA SER A 85 15.55 -7.54 7.40
C SER A 85 16.34 -6.35 7.94
N SER A 86 15.69 -5.38 8.57
CA SER A 86 16.30 -4.21 9.22
C SER A 86 15.69 -3.97 10.60
N GLU A 87 16.53 -3.69 11.59
CA GLU A 87 16.07 -3.29 12.93
C GLU A 87 15.29 -1.96 12.93
N LYS A 88 15.58 -1.09 11.96
CA LYS A 88 14.85 0.17 11.74
C LYS A 88 13.49 -0.02 11.05
N ILE A 89 13.13 -1.23 10.63
CA ILE A 89 11.90 -1.61 9.93
C ILE A 89 11.76 -0.90 8.57
N ALA A 90 11.83 0.43 8.52
CA ALA A 90 11.78 1.27 7.34
C ALA A 90 13.02 2.19 7.31
N PRO A 91 14.22 1.66 7.01
CA PRO A 91 15.44 2.43 7.05
C PRO A 91 15.54 3.45 5.90
N LEU A 92 16.30 4.51 6.14
CA LEU A 92 16.72 5.46 5.11
C LEU A 92 18.09 5.06 4.55
N TYR A 93 18.19 5.07 3.23
CA TYR A 93 19.45 4.98 2.49
C TYR A 93 19.77 6.35 1.88
N LYS A 94 20.88 6.96 2.27
CA LYS A 94 21.28 8.29 1.76
C LYS A 94 21.93 8.15 0.38
N ILE A 95 21.30 8.71 -0.65
CA ILE A 95 21.82 8.74 -2.02
C ILE A 95 22.74 9.96 -2.23
N SER A 96 22.30 11.13 -1.77
CA SER A 96 23.05 12.38 -1.89
C SER A 96 22.78 13.26 -0.66
N ASP A 97 23.30 14.49 -0.65
CA ASP A 97 23.06 15.41 0.47
C ASP A 97 21.60 15.80 0.63
N ASN A 98 20.84 15.84 -0.48
CA ASN A 98 19.44 16.24 -0.47
C ASN A 98 18.47 15.08 -0.78
N GLU A 99 18.96 13.86 -0.94
CA GLU A 99 18.16 12.73 -1.38
C GLU A 99 18.38 11.50 -0.52
N SER A 100 17.31 10.96 -0.01
CA SER A 100 17.27 9.71 0.76
C SER A 100 16.18 8.79 0.26
N ILE A 101 16.47 7.51 0.18
CA ILE A 101 15.53 6.46 -0.18
C ILE A 101 14.97 5.84 1.10
N LEU A 102 13.64 5.84 1.24
CA LEU A 102 12.95 5.18 2.33
C LEU A 102 12.59 3.75 1.91
N GLU A 103 13.33 2.77 2.41
CA GLU A 103 13.16 1.37 2.04
C GLU A 103 12.00 0.72 2.82
N LEU A 104 10.83 0.68 2.21
CA LEU A 104 9.60 0.13 2.79
C LEU A 104 9.43 -1.38 2.54
N TRP A 105 10.35 -2.00 1.82
CA TRP A 105 10.31 -3.39 1.37
C TRP A 105 11.11 -4.37 2.24
N ARG A 106 11.57 -3.96 3.41
CA ARG A 106 12.37 -4.79 4.32
C ARG A 106 11.56 -5.88 5.05
N GLY A 107 10.25 -5.94 4.81
CA GLY A 107 9.33 -6.91 5.39
C GLY A 107 9.35 -8.29 4.71
N PRO A 108 8.52 -9.22 5.19
CA PRO A 108 8.56 -10.65 4.82
C PRO A 108 8.20 -10.94 3.37
N THR A 109 7.52 -10.02 2.67
CA THR A 109 7.17 -10.22 1.26
C THR A 109 7.92 -9.31 0.30
N CYS A 110 8.90 -8.57 0.81
CA CYS A 110 9.76 -7.67 0.05
C CYS A 110 9.00 -6.57 -0.71
N ALA A 111 7.90 -6.07 -0.13
CA ALA A 111 7.11 -4.96 -0.66
C ALA A 111 6.57 -4.05 0.47
N PHE A 112 6.37 -2.76 0.18
CA PHE A 112 5.85 -1.77 1.16
C PHE A 112 4.50 -2.17 1.76
N LYS A 113 3.77 -3.02 1.07
CA LYS A 113 2.47 -3.54 1.53
C LYS A 113 2.58 -4.24 2.89
N ASP A 114 3.75 -4.79 3.21
CA ASP A 114 4.03 -5.41 4.51
C ASP A 114 3.86 -4.41 5.67
N MET A 115 4.24 -3.14 5.48
CA MET A 115 4.16 -2.10 6.50
C MET A 115 2.75 -1.96 7.09
N ALA A 116 1.74 -2.19 6.26
CA ALA A 116 0.34 -2.13 6.68
C ALA A 116 -0.30 -3.53 6.84
N LEU A 117 0.05 -4.50 5.99
CA LEU A 117 -0.58 -5.83 6.02
C LEU A 117 -0.03 -6.74 7.11
N GLN A 118 1.13 -6.44 7.71
CA GLN A 118 1.54 -7.12 8.92
C GLN A 118 0.76 -6.63 10.16
N LEU A 119 0.28 -5.38 10.16
CA LEU A 119 -0.44 -4.79 11.28
C LEU A 119 -1.98 -4.97 11.19
N LEU A 120 -2.56 -4.84 10.00
CA LEU A 120 -4.00 -4.90 9.79
C LEU A 120 -4.67 -6.14 10.41
N PRO A 121 -4.12 -7.36 10.30
CA PRO A 121 -4.76 -8.55 10.89
C PRO A 121 -4.95 -8.46 12.40
N TYR A 122 -3.95 -7.94 13.11
CA TYR A 122 -4.02 -7.71 14.55
C TYR A 122 -5.04 -6.63 14.90
N LEU A 123 -5.03 -5.51 14.16
CA LEU A 123 -6.04 -4.47 14.32
C LEU A 123 -7.45 -4.99 14.06
N LEU A 124 -7.64 -5.84 13.04
CA LEU A 124 -8.92 -6.46 12.74
C LEU A 124 -9.36 -7.45 13.82
N SER A 125 -8.47 -8.28 14.32
CA SER A 125 -8.76 -9.24 15.40
C SER A 125 -9.25 -8.50 16.66
N VAL A 126 -8.52 -7.46 17.09
CA VAL A 126 -8.92 -6.61 18.24
C VAL A 126 -10.22 -5.85 17.93
N SER A 127 -10.35 -5.27 16.74
CA SER A 127 -11.57 -4.54 16.34
C SER A 127 -12.81 -5.45 16.35
N ALA A 128 -12.67 -6.66 15.81
CA ALA A 128 -13.75 -7.63 15.78
C ALA A 128 -14.19 -8.05 17.20
N SER A 129 -13.26 -8.26 18.12
CA SER A 129 -13.59 -8.59 19.51
C SER A 129 -14.37 -7.48 20.22
N LYS A 130 -14.19 -6.21 19.80
CA LYS A 130 -14.92 -5.05 20.35
C LYS A 130 -16.29 -4.82 19.69
N THR A 131 -16.43 -5.16 18.41
CA THR A 131 -17.58 -4.75 17.59
C THR A 131 -18.50 -5.88 17.19
N LEU A 132 -18.02 -7.12 17.20
CA LEU A 132 -18.73 -8.32 16.80
C LEU A 132 -18.62 -9.38 17.90
N LYS A 133 -19.76 -9.92 18.31
CA LYS A 133 -19.79 -10.98 19.33
C LYS A 133 -19.48 -12.34 18.70
N ASP A 134 -18.48 -13.04 19.24
CA ASP A 134 -18.14 -14.43 18.88
C ASP A 134 -18.09 -14.67 17.35
N THR A 135 -17.49 -13.72 16.62
CA THR A 135 -17.51 -13.73 15.15
C THR A 135 -16.08 -13.72 14.59
N LYS A 136 -15.77 -14.67 13.71
CA LYS A 136 -14.51 -14.72 12.96
C LYS A 136 -14.58 -13.87 11.71
N ILE A 137 -13.51 -13.12 11.45
CA ILE A 137 -13.40 -12.28 10.25
C ILE A 137 -12.87 -13.11 9.07
N VAL A 138 -13.57 -13.05 7.97
CA VAL A 138 -13.18 -13.67 6.70
C VAL A 138 -12.78 -12.59 5.71
N ILE A 139 -11.56 -12.68 5.22
CA ILE A 139 -10.99 -11.80 4.20
C ILE A 139 -10.97 -12.53 2.86
N LEU A 140 -11.63 -11.96 1.87
CA LEU A 140 -11.51 -12.40 0.49
C LEU A 140 -10.69 -11.40 -0.30
N VAL A 141 -9.69 -11.87 -1.03
CA VAL A 141 -8.80 -11.04 -1.85
C VAL A 141 -8.77 -11.57 -3.27
N ALA A 142 -9.06 -10.71 -4.24
CA ALA A 142 -8.63 -10.92 -5.62
C ALA A 142 -7.31 -10.18 -5.82
N THR A 143 -6.33 -10.84 -6.42
CA THR A 143 -5.00 -10.27 -6.59
C THR A 143 -4.38 -10.60 -7.95
N SER A 144 -3.58 -9.68 -8.45
CA SER A 144 -2.66 -9.90 -9.58
C SER A 144 -1.20 -10.10 -9.11
N GLY A 145 -0.97 -10.30 -7.78
CA GLY A 145 0.39 -10.55 -7.26
C GLY A 145 0.63 -10.10 -5.83
N ASP A 146 1.40 -9.03 -5.63
CA ASP A 146 1.98 -8.60 -4.35
C ASP A 146 0.99 -8.40 -3.20
N THR A 147 -0.19 -7.85 -3.46
CA THR A 147 -1.18 -7.60 -2.40
C THR A 147 -1.69 -8.90 -1.79
N GLY A 148 -1.95 -9.92 -2.63
CA GLY A 148 -2.39 -11.23 -2.16
C GLY A 148 -1.33 -11.90 -1.28
N LYS A 149 -0.06 -11.92 -1.74
CA LYS A 149 1.04 -12.49 -0.95
C LYS A 149 1.23 -11.76 0.37
N ALA A 150 1.25 -10.43 0.36
CA ALA A 150 1.43 -9.65 1.59
C ALA A 150 0.26 -9.84 2.58
N ALA A 151 -0.96 -9.98 2.07
CA ALA A 151 -2.13 -10.28 2.90
C ALA A 151 -2.05 -11.70 3.49
N LEU A 152 -1.72 -12.70 2.69
CA LEU A 152 -1.54 -14.08 3.17
C LEU A 152 -0.50 -14.15 4.29
N GLU A 153 0.64 -13.48 4.12
CA GLU A 153 1.71 -13.48 5.12
C GLU A 153 1.29 -12.77 6.40
N GLY A 154 0.62 -11.62 6.29
CA GLY A 154 0.18 -10.85 7.44
C GLY A 154 -0.91 -11.55 8.25
N PHE A 155 -1.87 -12.21 7.58
CA PHE A 155 -2.97 -12.94 8.23
C PHE A 155 -2.58 -14.33 8.74
N LYS A 156 -1.41 -14.86 8.34
CA LYS A 156 -0.92 -16.16 8.75
C LYS A 156 -1.01 -16.36 10.27
N ASP A 157 -1.84 -17.33 10.68
CA ASP A 157 -2.03 -17.75 12.07
C ASP A 157 -2.43 -16.62 13.06
N VAL A 158 -3.06 -15.54 12.55
CA VAL A 158 -3.64 -14.48 13.40
C VAL A 158 -5.03 -14.92 13.87
N ASP A 159 -5.25 -14.88 15.18
CA ASP A 159 -6.48 -15.32 15.82
C ASP A 159 -7.72 -14.59 15.27
N ASN A 160 -8.85 -15.31 15.26
CA ASN A 160 -10.15 -14.82 14.81
C ASN A 160 -10.19 -14.32 13.34
N THR A 161 -9.22 -14.71 12.53
CA THR A 161 -9.19 -14.35 11.11
C THR A 161 -9.10 -15.58 10.22
N GLN A 162 -9.62 -15.44 8.99
CA GLN A 162 -9.46 -16.40 7.90
C GLN A 162 -9.21 -15.60 6.62
N ILE A 163 -8.27 -16.03 5.79
CA ILE A 163 -8.02 -15.36 4.50
C ILE A 163 -8.07 -16.34 3.35
N LEU A 164 -8.78 -15.94 2.29
CA LEU A 164 -8.87 -16.66 1.02
C LEU A 164 -8.44 -15.73 -0.10
N VAL A 165 -7.46 -16.16 -0.88
CA VAL A 165 -6.91 -15.39 -2.01
C VAL A 165 -7.23 -16.09 -3.31
N PHE A 166 -7.84 -15.34 -4.24
CA PHE A 166 -8.08 -15.75 -5.62
C PHE A 166 -7.13 -15.00 -6.56
N TYR A 167 -6.51 -15.72 -7.48
CA TYR A 167 -5.64 -15.13 -8.50
C TYR A 167 -5.88 -15.76 -9.87
N PRO A 168 -5.73 -15.03 -10.99
CA PRO A 168 -5.90 -15.60 -12.33
C PRO A 168 -4.79 -16.62 -12.64
N VAL A 169 -5.13 -17.75 -13.27
CA VAL A 169 -4.17 -18.79 -13.67
C VAL A 169 -3.03 -18.18 -14.49
N ASP A 170 -3.43 -17.31 -15.46
CA ASP A 170 -2.53 -16.62 -16.38
C ASP A 170 -2.61 -15.11 -16.09
N GLY A 171 -1.70 -14.58 -15.31
CA GLY A 171 -1.74 -13.12 -14.99
C GLY A 171 -0.95 -12.73 -13.76
N VAL A 172 -0.22 -13.70 -13.18
CA VAL A 172 0.75 -13.49 -12.11
C VAL A 172 2.09 -14.09 -12.54
N SER A 173 3.20 -13.47 -12.13
CA SER A 173 4.53 -14.04 -12.45
C SER A 173 4.73 -15.38 -11.75
N PRO A 174 5.63 -16.26 -12.29
CA PRO A 174 5.98 -17.53 -11.65
C PRO A 174 6.40 -17.36 -10.19
N MET A 175 7.16 -16.32 -9.87
CA MET A 175 7.59 -16.00 -8.52
C MET A 175 6.40 -15.63 -7.64
N GLN A 176 5.51 -14.74 -8.08
CA GLN A 176 4.32 -14.34 -7.33
C GLN A 176 3.37 -15.52 -7.11
N LYS A 177 3.19 -16.37 -8.14
CA LYS A 177 2.40 -17.60 -8.02
C LYS A 177 2.98 -18.52 -6.94
N LEU A 178 4.28 -18.77 -6.98
CA LEU A 178 4.95 -19.63 -6.01
C LEU A 178 4.89 -19.04 -4.60
N GLN A 179 5.07 -17.72 -4.45
CA GLN A 179 4.91 -17.04 -3.16
C GLN A 179 3.53 -17.27 -2.53
N MET A 180 2.45 -17.32 -3.33
CA MET A 180 1.09 -17.57 -2.82
C MET A 180 0.84 -19.06 -2.60
N THR A 181 1.18 -19.90 -3.56
CA THR A 181 0.85 -21.35 -3.51
C THR A 181 1.66 -22.14 -2.47
N THR A 182 2.80 -21.60 -2.03
CA THR A 182 3.62 -22.17 -0.95
C THR A 182 3.34 -21.56 0.42
N GLN A 183 2.37 -20.64 0.52
CA GLN A 183 2.06 -19.95 1.78
C GLN A 183 1.74 -20.92 2.91
N GLU A 184 2.40 -20.74 4.05
CA GLU A 184 2.14 -21.47 5.29
C GLU A 184 1.05 -20.80 6.11
N GLY A 185 0.51 -21.51 7.10
CA GLY A 185 -0.53 -21.04 8.02
C GLY A 185 -1.77 -21.93 7.98
N ASN A 186 -2.52 -21.95 9.08
CA ASN A 186 -3.71 -22.80 9.25
C ASN A 186 -5.01 -22.09 8.85
N ASN A 187 -4.97 -20.77 8.81
CA ASN A 187 -6.10 -19.90 8.50
C ASN A 187 -6.00 -19.24 7.12
N VAL A 188 -5.14 -19.75 6.23
CA VAL A 188 -4.92 -19.23 4.89
C VAL A 188 -5.35 -20.23 3.83
N SER A 189 -5.94 -19.73 2.74
CA SER A 189 -6.35 -20.52 1.58
C SER A 189 -6.09 -19.76 0.30
N VAL A 190 -5.73 -20.47 -0.76
CA VAL A 190 -5.41 -19.89 -2.07
C VAL A 190 -6.04 -20.74 -3.16
N CYS A 191 -6.69 -20.11 -4.13
CA CYS A 191 -7.27 -20.80 -5.28
C CYS A 191 -7.04 -19.98 -6.55
N ALA A 192 -6.59 -20.64 -7.61
CA ALA A 192 -6.50 -20.02 -8.92
C ALA A 192 -7.89 -19.99 -9.60
N ILE A 193 -8.14 -18.99 -10.44
CA ILE A 193 -9.34 -18.95 -11.27
C ILE A 193 -8.99 -19.00 -12.75
N LYS A 194 -9.84 -19.68 -13.52
CA LYS A 194 -9.82 -19.61 -15.00
C LYS A 194 -10.47 -18.28 -15.41
N GLY A 195 -9.68 -17.37 -15.93
CA GLY A 195 -10.10 -16.02 -16.29
C GLY A 195 -8.98 -15.01 -15.99
N ASN A 196 -9.29 -13.74 -16.08
CA ASN A 196 -8.37 -12.64 -15.82
C ASN A 196 -8.58 -12.03 -14.41
N PHE A 197 -7.83 -10.97 -14.12
CA PHE A 197 -7.94 -10.29 -12.82
C PHE A 197 -9.32 -9.67 -12.56
N ASP A 198 -9.98 -9.15 -13.61
CA ASP A 198 -11.33 -8.57 -13.49
C ASP A 198 -12.38 -9.63 -13.17
N ASP A 199 -12.20 -10.88 -13.67
CA ASP A 199 -13.04 -12.01 -13.31
C ASP A 199 -12.87 -12.38 -11.83
N ALA A 200 -11.65 -12.44 -11.33
CA ALA A 200 -11.38 -12.66 -9.91
C ALA A 200 -12.02 -11.58 -9.04
N GLN A 201 -11.82 -10.31 -9.40
CA GLN A 201 -12.33 -9.16 -8.66
C GLN A 201 -13.85 -9.10 -8.66
N SER A 202 -14.48 -9.32 -9.81
CA SER A 202 -15.94 -9.33 -9.93
C SER A 202 -16.57 -10.52 -9.22
N GLY A 203 -15.91 -11.68 -9.21
CA GLY A 203 -16.32 -12.86 -8.43
C GLY A 203 -16.31 -12.59 -6.93
N VAL A 204 -15.19 -12.05 -6.41
CA VAL A 204 -15.11 -11.63 -5.00
C VAL A 204 -16.19 -10.60 -4.67
N LYS A 205 -16.39 -9.58 -5.52
CA LYS A 205 -17.42 -8.55 -5.32
C LYS A 205 -18.82 -9.16 -5.28
N SER A 206 -19.10 -10.11 -6.15
CA SER A 206 -20.39 -10.83 -6.18
C SER A 206 -20.65 -11.56 -4.86
N ILE A 207 -19.65 -12.26 -4.31
CA ILE A 207 -19.75 -12.94 -3.02
C ILE A 207 -20.01 -11.92 -1.89
N PHE A 208 -19.27 -10.82 -1.86
CA PHE A 208 -19.43 -9.76 -0.85
C PHE A 208 -20.81 -9.10 -0.86
N THR A 209 -21.46 -9.00 -2.02
CA THR A 209 -22.76 -8.32 -2.16
C THR A 209 -23.97 -9.25 -2.04
N ASN A 210 -23.76 -10.56 -2.09
CA ASN A 210 -24.81 -11.56 -2.04
C ASN A 210 -25.43 -11.68 -0.64
N SER A 211 -26.72 -11.43 -0.51
CA SER A 211 -27.46 -11.46 0.76
C SER A 211 -27.55 -12.84 1.39
N GLU A 212 -27.68 -13.91 0.56
CA GLU A 212 -27.78 -15.29 1.04
C GLU A 212 -26.45 -15.76 1.60
N ILE A 213 -25.35 -15.41 0.94
CA ILE A 213 -23.99 -15.70 1.44
C ILE A 213 -23.77 -14.97 2.77
N LYS A 214 -24.14 -13.69 2.87
CA LYS A 214 -24.02 -12.93 4.13
C LYS A 214 -24.83 -13.58 5.26
N LYS A 215 -26.04 -14.04 4.95
CA LYS A 215 -26.89 -14.75 5.93
C LYS A 215 -26.22 -16.04 6.39
N LYS A 216 -25.74 -16.87 5.45
CA LYS A 216 -25.03 -18.12 5.76
C LYS A 216 -23.77 -17.87 6.60
N PHE A 217 -23.03 -16.81 6.31
CA PHE A 217 -21.89 -16.39 7.12
C PHE A 217 -22.30 -16.04 8.56
N ALA A 218 -23.34 -15.21 8.72
CA ALA A 218 -23.83 -14.82 10.04
C ALA A 218 -24.31 -16.04 10.87
N GLU A 219 -24.98 -16.99 10.24
CA GLU A 219 -25.44 -18.26 10.86
C GLU A 219 -24.25 -19.12 11.34
N ASN A 220 -23.06 -18.96 10.75
CA ASN A 220 -21.82 -19.66 11.12
C ASN A 220 -20.84 -18.77 11.90
N HIS A 221 -21.30 -17.68 12.50
CA HIS A 221 -20.44 -16.74 13.24
C HIS A 221 -19.26 -16.20 12.42
N LEU A 222 -19.49 -15.91 11.14
CA LEU A 222 -18.51 -15.35 10.22
C LEU A 222 -18.97 -13.97 9.74
N ALA A 223 -18.02 -13.06 9.53
CA ALA A 223 -18.29 -11.77 8.91
C ALA A 223 -17.19 -11.43 7.90
N PHE A 224 -17.60 -10.81 6.80
CA PHE A 224 -16.66 -10.29 5.83
C PHE A 224 -15.99 -9.02 6.33
N SER A 225 -14.71 -8.86 6.01
CA SER A 225 -14.01 -7.58 6.04
C SER A 225 -13.05 -7.47 4.85
N SER A 226 -12.43 -6.31 4.69
CA SER A 226 -11.58 -6.01 3.54
C SER A 226 -10.14 -5.75 3.96
N ALA A 227 -9.19 -6.40 3.29
CA ALA A 227 -7.78 -6.09 3.36
C ALA A 227 -7.30 -5.13 2.25
N ASN A 228 -8.21 -4.53 1.49
CA ASN A 228 -7.89 -3.58 0.43
C ASN A 228 -7.34 -2.26 0.98
N SER A 229 -6.65 -1.48 0.13
CA SER A 229 -6.06 -0.19 0.50
C SER A 229 -7.06 0.87 0.98
N ILE A 230 -8.37 0.65 0.72
CA ILE A 230 -9.45 1.51 1.19
C ILE A 230 -9.76 1.37 2.68
N ASN A 231 -9.40 0.23 3.32
CA ASN A 231 -9.60 0.05 4.75
C ASN A 231 -8.70 1.03 5.53
N TRP A 232 -9.29 1.72 6.53
CA TRP A 232 -8.52 2.63 7.38
C TRP A 232 -7.36 1.94 8.09
N GLY A 233 -7.54 0.70 8.52
CA GLY A 233 -6.48 -0.12 9.12
C GLY A 233 -5.31 -0.44 8.17
N ARG A 234 -5.45 -0.19 6.84
CA ARG A 234 -4.39 -0.21 5.86
C ARG A 234 -3.70 1.14 5.67
N LEU A 235 -4.42 2.23 5.94
CA LEU A 235 -3.90 3.59 5.74
C LEU A 235 -3.13 4.07 6.98
N VAL A 236 -3.70 3.92 8.18
CA VAL A 236 -3.11 4.48 9.41
C VAL A 236 -1.68 3.98 9.70
N PRO A 237 -1.30 2.71 9.45
CA PRO A 237 0.07 2.27 9.65
C PRO A 237 1.09 2.97 8.75
N GLN A 238 0.65 3.46 7.61
CA GLN A 238 1.52 4.13 6.65
C GLN A 238 1.90 5.55 7.08
N ILE A 239 1.14 6.18 7.96
CA ILE A 239 1.49 7.48 8.55
C ILE A 239 2.77 7.35 9.38
N VAL A 240 2.94 6.22 10.06
CA VAL A 240 4.04 5.95 10.99
C VAL A 240 5.40 6.07 10.30
N TYR A 241 5.57 5.47 9.11
CA TYR A 241 6.89 5.48 8.47
C TYR A 241 7.28 6.85 7.93
N TYR A 242 6.36 7.77 7.66
CA TYR A 242 6.70 9.15 7.29
C TYR A 242 7.12 9.99 8.50
N VAL A 243 6.45 9.81 9.64
CA VAL A 243 6.91 10.39 10.91
C VAL A 243 8.28 9.84 11.27
N SER A 244 8.47 8.52 11.12
CA SER A 244 9.75 7.85 11.40
C SER A 244 10.85 8.34 10.46
N ALA A 245 10.59 8.49 9.16
CA ALA A 245 11.54 9.00 8.19
C ALA A 245 12.01 10.43 8.55
N TYR A 246 11.08 11.30 8.93
CA TYR A 246 11.42 12.64 9.39
C TYR A 246 12.34 12.60 10.62
N CYS A 247 12.00 11.78 11.62
CA CYS A 247 12.83 11.59 12.81
C CYS A 247 14.24 11.08 12.45
N ASP A 248 14.34 10.11 11.55
CA ASP A 248 15.62 9.54 11.13
C ASP A 248 16.47 10.53 10.33
N MET A 249 15.84 11.43 9.53
CA MET A 249 16.56 12.51 8.83
C MET A 249 17.11 13.56 9.80
N VAL A 250 16.39 13.84 10.88
CA VAL A 250 16.88 14.72 11.96
C VAL A 250 18.01 14.03 12.72
N GLU A 251 17.86 12.76 13.06
CA GLU A 251 18.87 11.97 13.79
C GLU A 251 20.20 11.87 13.03
N ASN A 252 20.13 11.62 11.71
CA ASN A 252 21.33 11.47 10.87
C ASN A 252 21.92 12.80 10.36
N GLY A 253 21.31 13.94 10.73
CA GLY A 253 21.78 15.28 10.37
C GLY A 253 21.48 15.71 8.92
N SER A 254 20.62 14.98 8.18
CA SER A 254 20.19 15.36 6.83
C SER A 254 19.31 16.61 6.82
N LEU A 255 18.62 16.90 7.92
CA LEU A 255 17.89 18.15 8.16
C LEU A 255 17.85 18.49 9.66
N LYS A 256 17.58 19.76 9.99
CA LYS A 256 17.36 20.18 11.37
C LYS A 256 15.89 20.05 11.73
N LEU A 257 15.63 19.84 13.02
CA LEU A 257 14.25 19.79 13.53
C LEU A 257 13.51 21.10 13.20
N GLY A 258 12.37 20.98 12.52
CA GLY A 258 11.55 22.09 12.04
C GLY A 258 11.82 22.49 10.58
N GLU A 259 12.91 22.06 9.95
CA GLU A 259 13.10 22.21 8.51
C GLU A 259 12.17 21.26 7.74
N GLU A 260 11.72 21.69 6.58
CA GLU A 260 10.83 20.88 5.73
C GLU A 260 11.60 19.78 4.98
N MET A 261 10.93 18.62 4.78
CA MET A 261 11.34 17.61 3.81
C MET A 261 10.28 17.46 2.73
N ASN A 262 10.67 17.24 1.49
CA ASN A 262 9.77 16.80 0.44
C ASN A 262 9.62 15.27 0.47
N VAL A 263 8.49 14.78 -0.04
CA VAL A 263 8.22 13.34 -0.14
C VAL A 263 7.82 12.99 -1.56
N VAL A 264 8.51 12.04 -2.18
CA VAL A 264 8.20 11.49 -3.51
C VAL A 264 7.67 10.08 -3.36
N VAL A 265 6.55 9.78 -4.02
CA VAL A 265 5.89 8.47 -3.89
C VAL A 265 5.52 7.92 -5.26
N PRO A 266 6.01 6.72 -5.61
CA PRO A 266 5.47 5.98 -6.75
C PRO A 266 4.02 5.58 -6.43
N THR A 267 3.06 6.13 -7.17
CA THR A 267 1.68 6.20 -6.73
C THR A 267 0.72 5.45 -7.65
N GLY A 268 -0.02 4.50 -7.07
CA GLY A 268 -1.17 3.84 -7.68
C GLY A 268 -2.46 4.25 -6.96
N ASN A 269 -2.90 3.46 -5.96
CA ASN A 269 -4.16 3.69 -5.23
C ASN A 269 -4.15 4.86 -4.22
N PHE A 270 -3.18 5.74 -4.30
CA PHE A 270 -3.03 6.97 -3.51
C PHE A 270 -2.87 6.78 -1.99
N GLY A 271 -2.89 5.56 -1.47
CA GLY A 271 -2.81 5.31 -0.02
C GLY A 271 -1.50 5.76 0.60
N ASN A 272 -0.38 5.46 -0.04
CA ASN A 272 0.96 5.77 0.44
C ASN A 272 1.18 7.30 0.50
N ILE A 273 0.98 8.03 -0.59
CA ILE A 273 1.15 9.50 -0.61
C ILE A 273 0.14 10.22 0.28
N LEU A 274 -1.08 9.67 0.42
CA LEU A 274 -2.08 10.19 1.35
C LEU A 274 -1.63 10.03 2.82
N ALA A 275 -0.90 8.98 3.16
CA ALA A 275 -0.33 8.82 4.49
C ALA A 275 0.72 9.93 4.78
N ALA A 276 1.53 10.32 3.80
CA ALA A 276 2.42 11.48 3.91
C ALA A 276 1.62 12.79 4.10
N TYR A 277 0.48 12.95 3.40
CA TYR A 277 -0.43 14.08 3.61
C TYR A 277 -0.99 14.11 5.04
N TYR A 278 -1.38 12.96 5.60
CA TYR A 278 -1.81 12.90 7.00
C TYR A 278 -0.68 13.27 7.96
N ALA A 279 0.55 12.77 7.74
CA ALA A 279 1.71 13.15 8.55
C ALA A 279 1.96 14.66 8.50
N LYS A 280 1.89 15.29 7.31
CA LYS A 280 1.95 16.76 7.16
C LYS A 280 0.85 17.46 7.96
N ARG A 281 -0.39 16.99 7.87
CA ARG A 281 -1.52 17.57 8.60
C ARG A 281 -1.42 17.39 10.12
N MET A 282 -0.70 16.36 10.56
CA MET A 282 -0.38 16.17 11.99
C MET A 282 0.65 17.16 12.52
N GLY A 283 1.36 17.89 11.68
CA GLY A 283 2.40 18.84 12.09
C GLY A 283 3.83 18.40 11.79
N VAL A 284 4.04 17.27 11.13
CA VAL A 284 5.36 16.90 10.60
C VAL A 284 5.75 17.91 9.51
N PRO A 285 6.94 18.53 9.57
CA PRO A 285 7.38 19.48 8.56
C PRO A 285 7.65 18.80 7.22
N ILE A 286 6.59 18.57 6.46
CA ILE A 286 6.64 18.05 5.09
C ILE A 286 6.33 19.21 4.13
N GLY A 287 7.22 19.45 3.18
CA GLY A 287 7.07 20.46 2.14
C GLY A 287 6.10 19.99 1.03
N LYS A 288 6.63 19.62 -0.12
CA LYS A 288 5.85 19.14 -1.26
C LYS A 288 5.67 17.62 -1.21
N LEU A 289 4.49 17.18 -1.69
CA LEU A 289 4.15 15.80 -1.95
C LEU A 289 4.23 15.58 -3.46
N ILE A 290 5.18 14.79 -3.91
CA ILE A 290 5.47 14.58 -5.32
C ILE A 290 4.93 13.22 -5.74
N CYS A 291 3.85 13.24 -6.54
CA CYS A 291 3.18 12.05 -7.04
C CYS A 291 3.85 11.59 -8.33
N ALA A 292 4.47 10.42 -8.30
CA ALA A 292 5.09 9.82 -9.46
C ALA A 292 4.17 8.75 -10.06
N SER A 293 3.89 8.85 -11.36
CA SER A 293 3.09 7.89 -12.14
C SER A 293 3.97 7.18 -13.17
N ASN A 294 3.55 5.97 -13.59
CA ASN A 294 4.06 5.35 -14.80
C ASN A 294 3.26 5.82 -16.03
N SER A 295 3.29 5.07 -17.14
CA SER A 295 2.51 5.40 -18.35
C SER A 295 0.98 5.49 -18.09
N ASN A 296 0.47 4.88 -17.01
CA ASN A 296 -0.90 5.07 -16.55
C ASN A 296 -1.01 6.34 -15.69
N ASN A 297 -0.80 7.48 -16.29
CA ASN A 297 -0.56 8.77 -15.66
C ASN A 297 -1.81 9.57 -15.27
N VAL A 298 -2.93 8.90 -15.01
CA VAL A 298 -4.21 9.55 -14.64
C VAL A 298 -4.08 10.52 -13.46
N LEU A 299 -3.28 10.16 -12.45
CA LEU A 299 -3.02 11.01 -11.28
C LEU A 299 -2.19 12.23 -11.63
N THR A 300 -1.18 12.07 -12.47
CA THR A 300 -0.35 13.20 -12.94
C THR A 300 -1.21 14.23 -13.67
N ASP A 301 -2.07 13.79 -14.58
CA ASP A 301 -2.98 14.70 -15.30
C ASP A 301 -3.98 15.36 -14.36
N PHE A 302 -4.58 14.59 -13.44
CA PHE A 302 -5.48 15.15 -12.44
C PHE A 302 -4.82 16.24 -11.58
N LEU A 303 -3.65 15.96 -11.04
CA LEU A 303 -2.94 16.91 -10.17
C LEU A 303 -2.44 18.16 -10.91
N LYS A 304 -2.24 18.07 -12.24
CA LYS A 304 -1.84 19.19 -13.11
C LYS A 304 -3.02 20.00 -13.66
N THR A 305 -4.21 19.40 -13.79
CA THR A 305 -5.35 20.00 -14.51
C THR A 305 -6.62 20.15 -13.69
N GLY A 306 -6.73 19.48 -12.54
CA GLY A 306 -7.97 19.39 -11.75
C GLY A 306 -9.02 18.45 -12.38
N THR A 307 -8.71 17.80 -13.50
CA THR A 307 -9.63 16.88 -14.19
C THR A 307 -9.16 15.44 -14.07
N TYR A 308 -9.99 14.60 -13.44
CA TYR A 308 -9.80 13.16 -13.41
C TYR A 308 -10.54 12.49 -14.56
N ASP A 309 -9.84 11.75 -15.41
CA ASP A 309 -10.42 11.10 -16.58
C ASP A 309 -9.87 9.67 -16.74
N LYS A 310 -10.72 8.66 -16.45
CA LYS A 310 -10.35 7.24 -16.61
C LYS A 310 -10.57 6.70 -18.03
N ASN A 311 -11.17 7.50 -18.93
CA ASN A 311 -11.47 7.10 -20.30
C ASN A 311 -10.21 7.23 -21.17
N ARG A 312 -9.25 6.34 -20.92
CA ARG A 312 -7.95 6.29 -21.59
C ARG A 312 -7.48 4.87 -21.75
N ASN A 313 -6.44 4.66 -22.54
CA ASN A 313 -5.81 3.34 -22.68
C ASN A 313 -5.21 2.90 -21.34
N PHE A 314 -5.29 1.61 -21.08
CA PHE A 314 -4.58 0.95 -19.99
C PHE A 314 -3.30 0.31 -20.53
N TYR A 315 -2.18 0.53 -19.85
CA TYR A 315 -0.87 0.00 -20.20
C TYR A 315 -0.41 -1.00 -19.14
N CYS A 316 0.03 -2.19 -19.59
CA CYS A 316 0.77 -3.10 -18.72
C CYS A 316 2.23 -2.66 -18.73
N THR A 317 2.77 -2.21 -17.60
CA THR A 317 4.11 -1.63 -17.51
C THR A 317 5.07 -2.48 -16.70
N ALA A 318 6.35 -2.09 -16.68
CA ALA A 318 7.37 -2.68 -15.81
C ALA A 318 7.13 -2.41 -14.31
N SER A 319 6.24 -1.48 -13.95
CA SER A 319 5.88 -1.13 -12.57
C SER A 319 4.40 -1.43 -12.24
N PRO A 320 3.99 -2.71 -12.24
CA PRO A 320 2.57 -3.12 -12.28
C PRO A 320 1.74 -2.71 -11.07
N SER A 321 2.34 -2.42 -9.92
CA SER A 321 1.59 -1.93 -8.75
C SER A 321 1.03 -0.51 -8.94
N MET A 322 1.47 0.20 -9.98
CA MET A 322 1.01 1.54 -10.37
C MET A 322 0.08 1.50 -11.59
N ASP A 323 -0.18 0.32 -12.17
CA ASP A 323 -1.08 0.14 -13.33
C ASP A 323 -2.53 0.26 -12.86
N ILE A 324 -3.04 1.48 -12.85
CA ILE A 324 -4.40 1.82 -12.43
C ILE A 324 -5.03 2.89 -13.33
N LEU A 325 -6.34 2.82 -13.47
CA LEU A 325 -7.16 3.90 -14.03
C LEU A 325 -8.05 4.57 -12.99
N ILE A 326 -8.29 3.91 -11.85
CA ILE A 326 -9.04 4.46 -10.72
C ILE A 326 -8.18 4.38 -9.47
N SER A 327 -7.88 5.54 -8.89
CA SER A 327 -7.09 5.69 -7.67
C SER A 327 -8.00 5.85 -6.46
N SER A 328 -8.19 4.76 -5.72
CA SER A 328 -9.27 4.63 -4.73
C SER A 328 -9.18 5.58 -3.53
N ASN A 329 -7.98 5.90 -3.04
CA ASN A 329 -7.84 6.74 -1.85
C ASN A 329 -7.81 8.25 -2.16
N LEU A 330 -7.79 8.66 -3.43
CA LEU A 330 -7.86 10.07 -3.82
C LEU A 330 -9.13 10.73 -3.27
N GLU A 331 -10.21 9.96 -3.15
CA GLU A 331 -11.48 10.40 -2.57
C GLU A 331 -11.31 10.98 -1.15
N ARG A 332 -10.42 10.42 -0.33
CA ARG A 332 -10.12 10.94 1.01
C ARG A 332 -9.44 12.31 0.95
N LEU A 333 -8.52 12.51 0.00
CA LEU A 333 -7.91 13.82 -0.21
C LEU A 333 -8.95 14.87 -0.61
N LEU A 334 -9.80 14.54 -1.58
CA LEU A 334 -10.88 15.43 -2.04
C LEU A 334 -11.80 15.84 -0.88
N PHE A 335 -12.18 14.88 -0.04
CA PHE A 335 -12.99 15.16 1.16
C PHE A 335 -12.32 16.17 2.09
N HIS A 336 -11.06 15.97 2.44
CA HIS A 336 -10.36 16.90 3.35
C HIS A 336 -10.15 18.29 2.71
N LEU A 337 -9.76 18.36 1.44
CA LEU A 337 -9.47 19.64 0.78
C LEU A 337 -10.72 20.45 0.41
N SER A 338 -11.88 19.78 0.20
CA SER A 338 -13.18 20.46 -0.01
C SER A 338 -13.77 21.05 1.28
N GLY A 339 -13.06 20.93 2.42
CA GLY A 339 -13.61 21.33 3.73
C GLY A 339 -14.60 20.30 4.27
N GLU A 340 -14.36 19.03 3.99
CA GLU A 340 -15.19 17.89 4.40
C GLU A 340 -16.61 17.95 3.81
N ASN A 341 -16.72 18.34 2.55
CA ASN A 341 -17.98 18.41 1.81
C ASN A 341 -18.32 17.05 1.19
N ASP A 342 -19.06 16.22 1.91
CA ASP A 342 -19.47 14.88 1.49
C ASP A 342 -20.41 14.88 0.28
N ALA A 343 -21.23 15.92 0.12
CA ALA A 343 -22.11 16.07 -1.04
C ALA A 343 -21.31 16.30 -2.34
N GLU A 344 -20.27 17.11 -2.29
CA GLU A 344 -19.36 17.37 -3.42
C GLU A 344 -18.57 16.12 -3.80
N VAL A 345 -18.02 15.41 -2.81
CA VAL A 345 -17.29 14.15 -3.04
C VAL A 345 -18.22 13.08 -3.65
N ARG A 346 -19.43 12.95 -3.14
CA ARG A 346 -20.46 12.03 -3.68
C ARG A 346 -20.74 12.32 -5.15
N GLU A 347 -20.84 13.60 -5.54
CA GLU A 347 -21.07 13.96 -6.94
C GLU A 347 -19.85 13.61 -7.81
N TYR A 348 -18.61 13.87 -7.37
CA TYR A 348 -17.42 13.45 -8.10
C TYR A 348 -17.37 11.94 -8.32
N MET A 349 -17.67 11.15 -7.29
CA MET A 349 -17.68 9.69 -7.41
C MET A 349 -18.80 9.17 -8.30
N LYS A 350 -19.95 9.82 -8.31
CA LYS A 350 -21.06 9.52 -9.22
C LYS A 350 -20.69 9.85 -10.68
N LEU A 351 -20.06 10.99 -10.93
CA LEU A 351 -19.56 11.35 -12.27
C LEU A 351 -18.50 10.35 -12.75
N LEU A 352 -17.56 9.97 -11.87
CA LEU A 352 -16.54 8.97 -12.18
C LEU A 352 -17.16 7.61 -12.54
N ALA A 353 -18.20 7.20 -11.82
CA ALA A 353 -18.90 5.94 -12.09
C ALA A 353 -19.66 5.97 -13.43
N ASN A 354 -20.38 7.06 -13.73
CA ASN A 354 -21.31 7.17 -14.85
C ASN A 354 -20.61 7.57 -16.15
N SER A 355 -19.75 8.61 -16.10
CA SER A 355 -19.09 9.19 -17.29
C SER A 355 -17.59 8.90 -17.35
N GLY A 356 -16.99 8.34 -16.29
CA GLY A 356 -15.54 8.08 -16.20
C GLY A 356 -14.70 9.33 -15.95
N LYS A 357 -15.33 10.50 -15.69
CA LYS A 357 -14.63 11.78 -15.62
C LYS A 357 -15.31 12.74 -14.65
N TYR A 358 -14.50 13.55 -13.93
CA TYR A 358 -14.95 14.73 -13.19
C TYR A 358 -13.87 15.80 -13.20
N THR A 359 -14.27 17.04 -12.94
CA THR A 359 -13.35 18.19 -12.76
C THR A 359 -13.69 18.84 -11.43
N VAL A 360 -12.67 19.08 -10.62
CA VAL A 360 -12.83 19.77 -9.32
C VAL A 360 -12.97 21.28 -9.52
N GLY A 361 -13.65 21.95 -8.56
CA GLY A 361 -13.76 23.40 -8.58
C GLY A 361 -12.41 24.10 -8.41
N GLU A 362 -12.30 25.34 -8.90
CA GLU A 362 -11.06 26.13 -8.90
C GLU A 362 -10.43 26.24 -7.50
N GLN A 363 -11.22 26.52 -6.47
CA GLN A 363 -10.72 26.65 -5.10
C GLN A 363 -10.10 25.35 -4.56
N LEU A 364 -10.70 24.21 -4.89
CA LEU A 364 -10.16 22.91 -4.53
C LEU A 364 -8.88 22.61 -5.31
N PHE A 365 -8.85 22.96 -6.58
CA PHE A 365 -7.68 22.77 -7.43
C PHE A 365 -6.47 23.61 -6.96
N GLU A 366 -6.67 24.87 -6.54
CA GLU A 366 -5.58 25.68 -5.97
C GLU A 366 -4.96 25.03 -4.72
N LYS A 367 -5.78 24.49 -3.81
CA LYS A 367 -5.27 23.75 -2.64
C LYS A 367 -4.47 22.49 -3.04
N ILE A 368 -4.90 21.79 -4.10
CA ILE A 368 -4.16 20.65 -4.63
C ILE A 368 -2.79 21.10 -5.14
N LYS A 369 -2.73 22.16 -5.96
CA LYS A 369 -1.49 22.68 -6.52
C LYS A 369 -0.52 23.22 -5.46
N GLU A 370 -1.03 23.75 -4.37
CA GLU A 370 -0.19 24.19 -3.24
C GLU A 370 0.59 23.03 -2.63
N LEU A 371 -0.06 21.88 -2.44
CA LEU A 371 0.47 20.72 -1.71
C LEU A 371 1.25 19.76 -2.61
N PHE A 372 0.73 19.52 -3.83
CA PHE A 372 1.20 18.45 -4.69
C PHE A 372 2.01 18.95 -5.89
N ARG A 373 2.96 18.09 -6.30
CA ARG A 373 3.58 18.12 -7.63
C ARG A 373 3.41 16.74 -8.24
N ALA A 374 3.50 16.63 -9.54
CA ALA A 374 3.28 15.36 -10.22
C ALA A 374 4.08 15.26 -11.52
N GLY A 375 4.56 14.07 -11.81
CA GLY A 375 5.24 13.70 -13.03
C GLY A 375 4.97 12.25 -13.40
N TYR A 376 5.44 11.83 -14.57
CA TYR A 376 5.36 10.44 -14.99
C TYR A 376 6.62 9.99 -15.72
N CYS A 377 6.87 8.69 -15.70
CA CYS A 377 8.01 8.05 -16.31
C CYS A 377 7.53 6.79 -17.06
N ASP A 378 7.90 6.64 -18.32
CA ASP A 378 7.62 5.42 -19.09
C ASP A 378 8.64 4.31 -18.83
N ASP A 379 8.43 3.13 -19.40
CA ASP A 379 9.30 1.97 -19.18
C ASP A 379 10.72 2.17 -19.73
N THR A 380 10.89 2.96 -20.79
CA THR A 380 12.22 3.26 -21.37
C THR A 380 13.04 4.10 -20.39
N LEU A 381 12.44 5.16 -19.88
CA LEU A 381 13.07 6.02 -18.88
C LEU A 381 13.24 5.29 -17.54
N THR A 382 12.28 4.45 -17.15
CA THR A 382 12.38 3.61 -15.94
C THR A 382 13.64 2.74 -15.99
N LYS A 383 13.89 2.04 -17.10
CA LYS A 383 15.09 1.20 -17.26
C LYS A 383 16.37 2.03 -17.28
N ALA A 384 16.38 3.16 -17.99
CA ALA A 384 17.52 4.07 -17.98
C ALA A 384 17.86 4.55 -16.56
N THR A 385 16.85 4.94 -15.78
CA THR A 385 17.01 5.40 -14.40
C THR A 385 17.54 4.30 -13.47
N ILE A 386 17.08 3.05 -13.61
CA ILE A 386 17.64 1.92 -12.84
C ILE A 386 19.16 1.82 -13.08
N LYS A 387 19.57 1.86 -14.36
CA LYS A 387 20.97 1.76 -14.73
C LYS A 387 21.79 2.94 -14.21
N GLU A 388 21.33 4.17 -14.44
CA GLU A 388 22.00 5.40 -14.01
C GLU A 388 22.16 5.43 -12.48
N ASN A 389 21.12 5.06 -11.74
CA ASN A 389 21.13 5.03 -10.28
C ASN A 389 22.14 3.99 -9.75
N PHE A 390 22.20 2.81 -10.36
CA PHE A 390 23.15 1.78 -9.99
C PHE A 390 24.59 2.18 -10.36
N ASP A 391 24.83 2.67 -11.58
CA ASP A 391 26.15 3.08 -12.03
C ASP A 391 26.73 4.25 -11.19
N LYS A 392 25.88 5.20 -10.79
CA LYS A 392 26.31 6.42 -10.09
C LYS A 392 26.39 6.27 -8.58
N TYR A 393 25.41 5.58 -7.99
CA TYR A 393 25.24 5.52 -6.54
C TYR A 393 25.43 4.13 -5.94
N HIS A 394 25.64 3.12 -6.78
CA HIS A 394 25.66 1.70 -6.38
C HIS A 394 24.41 1.29 -5.59
N TYR A 395 23.29 1.91 -5.92
CA TYR A 395 21.98 1.59 -5.34
C TYR A 395 21.07 0.95 -6.39
N LEU A 396 20.79 -0.33 -6.20
CA LEU A 396 19.89 -1.07 -7.06
C LEU A 396 18.44 -0.83 -6.64
N CYS A 397 17.67 -0.11 -7.45
CA CYS A 397 16.25 0.11 -7.19
C CYS A 397 15.36 -0.77 -8.07
N ASP A 398 14.13 -1.02 -7.58
CA ASP A 398 13.08 -1.64 -8.37
C ASP A 398 12.45 -0.66 -9.37
N THR A 399 11.63 -1.19 -10.26
CA THR A 399 10.98 -0.40 -11.34
C THR A 399 10.09 0.72 -10.82
N HIS A 400 9.38 0.52 -9.69
CA HIS A 400 8.51 1.55 -9.09
C HIS A 400 9.34 2.67 -8.48
N THR A 401 10.41 2.32 -7.76
CA THR A 401 11.34 3.29 -7.18
C THR A 401 12.02 4.11 -8.27
N ALA A 402 12.41 3.48 -9.39
CA ALA A 402 13.01 4.18 -10.53
C ALA A 402 12.06 5.23 -11.14
N VAL A 403 10.77 4.93 -11.25
CA VAL A 403 9.76 5.93 -11.66
C VAL A 403 9.77 7.13 -10.72
N ALA A 404 9.83 6.90 -9.41
CA ALA A 404 9.85 7.98 -8.42
C ALA A 404 11.14 8.80 -8.47
N VAL A 405 12.31 8.15 -8.63
CA VAL A 405 13.61 8.82 -8.80
C VAL A 405 13.58 9.72 -10.03
N LYS A 406 13.13 9.22 -11.18
CA LYS A 406 13.06 10.01 -12.41
C LYS A 406 12.15 11.23 -12.29
N VAL A 407 10.97 11.05 -11.70
CA VAL A 407 10.04 12.17 -11.46
C VAL A 407 10.63 13.19 -10.49
N TYR A 408 11.39 12.76 -9.50
CA TYR A 408 12.11 13.66 -8.60
C TYR A 408 13.19 14.46 -9.33
N GLU A 409 14.02 13.81 -10.15
CA GLU A 409 15.06 14.48 -10.95
C GLU A 409 14.46 15.54 -11.89
N ASP A 410 13.35 15.22 -12.56
CA ASP A 410 12.64 16.17 -13.41
C ASP A 410 12.09 17.36 -12.60
N TYR A 411 11.48 17.09 -11.45
CA TYR A 411 10.99 18.13 -10.55
C TYR A 411 12.13 19.08 -10.10
N VAL A 412 13.26 18.54 -9.67
CA VAL A 412 14.41 19.35 -9.23
C VAL A 412 14.97 20.16 -10.41
N SER A 413 15.08 19.55 -11.59
CA SER A 413 15.54 20.24 -12.80
C SER A 413 14.64 21.41 -13.21
N GLU A 414 13.32 21.25 -13.06
CA GLU A 414 12.33 22.29 -13.41
C GLU A 414 12.22 23.38 -12.35
N SER A 415 12.26 23.03 -11.07
CA SER A 415 11.97 23.95 -9.96
C SER A 415 13.21 24.58 -9.32
N GLY A 416 14.36 23.92 -9.41
CA GLY A 416 15.56 24.25 -8.64
C GLY A 416 15.43 24.02 -7.14
N ASP A 417 14.40 23.31 -6.69
CA ASP A 417 14.16 23.00 -5.27
C ASP A 417 15.25 22.11 -4.69
N LYS A 418 15.86 22.54 -3.59
CA LYS A 418 16.92 21.81 -2.88
C LYS A 418 16.50 21.30 -1.51
N THR A 419 15.20 21.34 -1.22
CA THR A 419 14.66 20.82 0.03
C THR A 419 15.03 19.33 0.18
N PRO A 420 15.58 18.91 1.33
CA PRO A 420 15.86 17.51 1.57
C PRO A 420 14.65 16.64 1.29
N THR A 421 14.84 15.58 0.51
CA THR A 421 13.74 14.80 -0.07
C THR A 421 13.87 13.33 0.30
N VAL A 422 12.75 12.73 0.67
CA VAL A 422 12.59 11.29 0.88
C VAL A 422 11.82 10.69 -0.29
N ILE A 423 12.41 9.70 -0.95
CA ILE A 423 11.78 8.92 -2.02
C ILE A 423 11.35 7.57 -1.45
N ALA A 424 10.05 7.25 -1.52
CA ALA A 424 9.54 5.97 -1.07
C ALA A 424 9.93 4.83 -2.02
N SER A 425 10.76 3.90 -1.55
CA SER A 425 11.11 2.67 -2.24
C SER A 425 10.16 1.56 -1.84
N THR A 426 9.35 1.08 -2.78
CA THR A 426 8.15 0.29 -2.50
C THR A 426 8.29 -1.20 -2.73
N ALA A 427 9.35 -1.67 -3.38
CA ALA A 427 9.62 -3.08 -3.57
C ALA A 427 11.12 -3.38 -3.65
N ASN A 428 11.48 -4.62 -3.34
CA ASN A 428 12.85 -5.09 -3.56
C ASN A 428 13.06 -5.36 -5.07
N PRO A 429 14.22 -4.98 -5.65
CA PRO A 429 14.50 -5.16 -7.08
C PRO A 429 14.39 -6.60 -7.57
N TYR A 430 14.72 -7.58 -6.75
CA TYR A 430 14.61 -9.00 -7.11
C TYR A 430 13.18 -9.49 -7.36
N LYS A 431 12.15 -8.75 -6.94
CA LYS A 431 10.75 -9.06 -7.29
C LYS A 431 10.42 -8.76 -8.75
N PHE A 432 11.25 -7.97 -9.40
CA PHE A 432 11.10 -7.55 -10.81
C PHE A 432 12.37 -7.83 -11.58
N SER A 433 13.02 -8.99 -11.30
CA SER A 433 14.34 -9.38 -11.81
C SER A 433 14.47 -9.23 -13.32
N ALA A 434 13.48 -9.66 -14.09
CA ALA A 434 13.50 -9.57 -15.55
C ALA A 434 13.62 -8.12 -16.04
N SER A 435 12.83 -7.21 -15.47
CA SER A 435 12.87 -5.79 -15.83
C SER A 435 14.15 -5.11 -15.36
N VAL A 436 14.60 -5.40 -14.13
CA VAL A 436 15.81 -4.82 -13.55
C VAL A 436 17.06 -5.33 -14.27
N LEU A 437 17.15 -6.64 -14.52
CA LEU A 437 18.28 -7.23 -15.25
C LEU A 437 18.37 -6.66 -16.67
N SER A 438 17.24 -6.57 -17.40
CA SER A 438 17.21 -5.97 -18.74
C SER A 438 17.50 -4.48 -18.79
N ALA A 439 17.44 -3.79 -17.66
CA ALA A 439 17.89 -2.40 -17.53
C ALA A 439 19.42 -2.28 -17.41
N LEU A 440 20.06 -3.26 -16.76
CA LEU A 440 21.51 -3.24 -16.52
C LEU A 440 22.32 -3.82 -17.67
N THR A 441 21.79 -4.83 -18.35
CA THR A 441 22.48 -5.51 -19.47
C THR A 441 21.53 -5.83 -20.60
N SER A 442 22.04 -5.77 -21.84
CA SER A 442 21.36 -6.27 -23.04
C SER A 442 21.59 -7.77 -23.30
N ASP A 443 22.55 -8.38 -22.58
CA ASP A 443 22.99 -9.78 -22.77
C ASP A 443 22.46 -10.65 -21.62
N VAL A 444 21.11 -10.76 -21.52
CA VAL A 444 20.43 -11.61 -20.54
C VAL A 444 20.53 -13.08 -20.99
N GLN A 445 21.17 -13.91 -20.17
CA GLN A 445 21.39 -15.34 -20.46
C GLN A 445 20.25 -16.24 -19.91
N SER A 446 19.60 -15.79 -18.86
CA SER A 446 18.57 -16.54 -18.16
C SER A 446 17.22 -16.52 -18.89
N THR A 447 16.52 -17.64 -18.88
CA THR A 447 15.22 -17.81 -19.56
C THR A 447 14.03 -17.89 -18.60
N ASP A 448 14.29 -18.11 -17.33
CA ASP A 448 13.27 -18.16 -16.29
C ASP A 448 13.56 -17.15 -15.15
N GLU A 449 12.50 -16.75 -14.43
CA GLU A 449 12.55 -15.68 -13.44
C GLU A 449 13.51 -15.98 -12.28
N PHE A 450 13.66 -17.24 -11.87
CA PHE A 450 14.55 -17.61 -10.75
C PHE A 450 16.02 -17.59 -11.19
N SER A 451 16.33 -18.04 -12.40
CA SER A 451 17.67 -17.91 -12.98
C SER A 451 18.06 -16.43 -13.15
N MET A 452 17.10 -15.57 -13.50
CA MET A 452 17.33 -14.11 -13.58
C MET A 452 17.65 -13.48 -12.21
N VAL A 453 17.14 -14.03 -11.10
CA VAL A 453 17.54 -13.61 -9.74
C VAL A 453 19.02 -13.91 -9.51
N ASP A 454 19.46 -15.11 -9.86
CA ASP A 454 20.86 -15.54 -9.69
C ASP A 454 21.80 -14.73 -10.59
N GLU A 455 21.39 -14.46 -11.85
CA GLU A 455 22.15 -13.63 -12.81
C GLU A 455 22.24 -12.18 -12.34
N LEU A 456 21.14 -11.60 -11.86
CA LEU A 456 21.12 -10.23 -11.31
C LEU A 456 22.01 -10.12 -10.09
N HIS A 457 22.00 -11.11 -9.18
CA HIS A 457 22.92 -11.18 -8.05
C HIS A 457 24.39 -11.23 -8.50
N THR A 458 24.69 -12.07 -9.48
CA THR A 458 26.06 -12.21 -10.01
C THR A 458 26.55 -10.88 -10.65
N LEU A 459 25.66 -10.18 -11.34
CA LEU A 459 25.98 -8.92 -12.02
C LEU A 459 26.20 -7.76 -11.03
N THR A 460 25.39 -7.69 -9.97
CA THR A 460 25.33 -6.52 -9.08
C THR A 460 26.05 -6.72 -7.76
N GLY A 461 26.21 -7.95 -7.29
CA GLY A 461 26.69 -8.26 -5.94
C GLY A 461 25.69 -7.99 -4.82
N GLU A 462 24.49 -7.45 -5.15
CA GLU A 462 23.47 -7.16 -4.14
C GLU A 462 22.87 -8.46 -3.56
N PRO A 463 22.65 -8.53 -2.23
CA PRO A 463 22.18 -9.76 -1.61
C PRO A 463 20.73 -10.06 -1.97
N VAL A 464 20.45 -11.29 -2.37
CA VAL A 464 19.07 -11.77 -2.58
C VAL A 464 18.38 -11.96 -1.24
N PRO A 465 17.19 -11.37 -1.01
CA PRO A 465 16.44 -11.60 0.23
C PRO A 465 16.18 -13.10 0.46
N PRO A 466 16.41 -13.62 1.67
CA PRO A 466 16.22 -15.05 1.96
C PRO A 466 14.83 -15.58 1.59
N GLN A 467 13.80 -14.72 1.71
CA GLN A 467 12.41 -15.04 1.36
C GLN A 467 12.21 -15.31 -0.14
N LEU A 468 13.07 -14.76 -0.99
CA LEU A 468 13.05 -14.98 -2.45
C LEU A 468 14.04 -16.07 -2.84
N ALA A 469 15.24 -16.10 -2.23
CA ALA A 469 16.29 -17.08 -2.53
C ALA A 469 15.83 -18.55 -2.30
N THR A 470 15.08 -18.78 -1.21
CA THR A 470 14.62 -20.12 -0.82
C THR A 470 13.25 -20.49 -1.39
N LEU A 471 12.64 -19.61 -2.18
CA LEU A 471 11.25 -19.78 -2.61
C LEU A 471 11.06 -21.00 -3.53
N LYS A 472 12.00 -21.25 -4.43
CA LYS A 472 11.96 -22.38 -5.38
C LYS A 472 11.95 -23.76 -4.68
N ASP A 473 12.47 -23.83 -3.46
CA ASP A 473 12.59 -25.10 -2.71
C ASP A 473 11.35 -25.36 -1.82
N LYS A 474 10.42 -24.39 -1.72
CA LYS A 474 9.23 -24.54 -0.88
C LYS A 474 8.20 -25.48 -1.48
N LYS A 475 7.57 -26.27 -0.62
CA LYS A 475 6.48 -27.18 -1.01
C LYS A 475 5.24 -26.39 -1.40
N VAL A 476 4.73 -26.63 -2.61
CA VAL A 476 3.41 -26.12 -3.04
C VAL A 476 2.32 -26.75 -2.20
N ARG A 477 1.49 -25.93 -1.56
CA ARG A 477 0.36 -26.34 -0.71
C ARG A 477 -0.98 -26.20 -1.38
N PHE A 478 -1.11 -25.20 -2.26
CA PHE A 478 -2.36 -24.83 -2.91
C PHE A 478 -2.25 -24.98 -4.42
N GLY A 479 -3.03 -25.89 -4.99
CA GLY A 479 -3.06 -26.16 -6.42
C GLY A 479 -4.46 -26.16 -7.04
N ASP A 480 -5.49 -25.82 -6.25
CA ASP A 480 -6.87 -25.82 -6.70
C ASP A 480 -7.11 -24.71 -7.73
N VAL A 481 -7.91 -25.04 -8.76
CA VAL A 481 -8.33 -24.12 -9.82
C VAL A 481 -9.85 -24.15 -9.92
N THR A 482 -10.49 -23.00 -9.98
CA THR A 482 -11.94 -22.87 -10.12
C THR A 482 -12.34 -21.97 -11.29
N THR A 483 -13.64 -21.82 -11.50
CA THR A 483 -14.22 -20.80 -12.40
C THR A 483 -14.82 -19.67 -11.58
N LYS A 484 -15.06 -18.52 -12.21
CA LYS A 484 -15.71 -17.37 -11.57
C LYS A 484 -17.05 -17.73 -10.91
N ASP A 485 -17.88 -18.54 -11.60
CA ASP A 485 -19.20 -18.90 -11.14
C ASP A 485 -19.19 -19.86 -9.94
N ASP A 486 -18.12 -20.61 -9.76
CA ASP A 486 -17.97 -21.59 -8.67
C ASP A 486 -17.18 -21.06 -7.46
N MET A 487 -16.71 -19.83 -7.49
CA MET A 487 -15.91 -19.23 -6.41
C MET A 487 -16.63 -19.27 -5.04
N ALA A 488 -17.95 -19.09 -5.00
CA ALA A 488 -18.71 -19.14 -3.75
C ALA A 488 -18.67 -20.53 -3.10
N ASN A 489 -18.79 -21.60 -3.88
CA ASN A 489 -18.68 -22.98 -3.39
C ASN A 489 -17.25 -23.28 -2.86
N VAL A 490 -16.23 -22.75 -3.54
CA VAL A 490 -14.84 -22.86 -3.06
C VAL A 490 -14.68 -22.15 -1.71
N VAL A 491 -15.27 -20.97 -1.53
CA VAL A 491 -15.27 -20.26 -0.23
C VAL A 491 -15.92 -21.11 0.86
N PHE A 492 -17.11 -21.68 0.61
CA PHE A 492 -17.79 -22.54 1.59
C PHE A 492 -16.97 -23.78 1.94
N LYS A 493 -16.41 -24.44 0.93
CA LYS A 493 -15.52 -25.60 1.14
C LYS A 493 -14.29 -25.25 2.01
N MET A 494 -13.64 -24.12 1.72
CA MET A 494 -12.44 -23.68 2.46
C MET A 494 -12.76 -23.25 3.91
N LEU A 495 -13.99 -22.80 4.17
CA LEU A 495 -14.48 -22.41 5.49
C LEU A 495 -15.16 -23.57 6.25
N ASN A 496 -15.36 -24.71 5.60
CA ASN A 496 -16.11 -25.88 6.14
C ASN A 496 -17.55 -25.53 6.58
N ILE A 497 -18.29 -24.78 5.76
CA ILE A 497 -19.69 -24.34 5.99
C ILE A 497 -20.63 -24.70 4.87
#